data_050f2632b816fc0a8a370d30a1dedf86
#
_entry.id   050f2632b816fc0a8a370d30a1dedf86
#
_cell.length_a   1.000
_cell.length_b   1.000
_cell.length_c   1.000
_cell.angle_alpha   90.00
_cell.angle_beta   90.00
_cell.angle_gamma   90.00
#
_symmetry.space_group_name_H-M   'P 1'
#
loop_
_entity.id
_entity.type
_entity.pdbx_description
1 polymer ?
#
loop_
_entity_poly.entity_id
_entity_poly.type
_entity_poly.pdbx_seq_one_letter_code
_entity_poly.pdbx_strand_id
1 'polypeptide(L)'
;VNGHPFPPEARIPDPARMIAAYHRSSATLNLLRAFTTGGFADLRRVHEWNKGFTDNPAYARYERLAGEIDRAIRFMAAAGADFDALRTVEFFSSHEALLLDYERALTRIDSRTGTAYDTSAHFVWIGERTRQLDGAHVDFLSRVRNPIGVKLGPSTTADDALALMDRLNPADLPGRLTFITRMGASRVREALPPLVEKVNASGRPVTWVSDPMHGNTITSASGYKTRRLEDVLDEVRGFFEVHRAVGTVPGGIHVELTGDDVTEVLGGSEHIDDEGLARRYETLVDPRLNHQQSLEMAFQVAEMLRGR
;
A
#
# COMPACT_ATOMS: atom_id res chain seq x y z
N VAL A 1 19.57 -2.46 -7.11
CA VAL A 1 20.67 -3.04 -7.92
C VAL A 1 22.04 -2.94 -7.26
N ASN A 2 22.25 -2.05 -6.27
CA ASN A 2 23.50 -1.97 -5.49
C ASN A 2 23.44 -2.84 -4.22
N GLY A 3 24.60 -3.04 -3.54
CA GLY A 3 24.68 -3.73 -2.26
C GLY A 3 24.14 -2.91 -1.09
N HIS A 4 23.87 -3.58 0.04
CA HIS A 4 23.41 -2.94 1.28
C HIS A 4 24.51 -2.24 2.07
N PRO A 5 25.77 -2.74 2.12
CA PRO A 5 26.83 -2.09 2.86
C PRO A 5 27.08 -0.65 2.38
N PHE A 6 27.57 0.21 3.29
CA PHE A 6 27.81 1.62 3.00
C PHE A 6 29.07 1.95 2.18
N PRO A 7 30.13 1.13 2.15
CA PRO A 7 31.33 1.43 1.35
C PRO A 7 30.98 1.66 -0.14
N PRO A 8 31.69 2.56 -0.83
CA PRO A 8 31.42 2.92 -2.23
C PRO A 8 31.39 1.73 -3.18
N GLU A 9 32.26 0.75 -3.01
CA GLU A 9 32.34 -0.47 -3.83
C GLU A 9 31.06 -1.33 -3.75
N ALA A 10 30.39 -1.36 -2.59
CA ALA A 10 29.11 -2.04 -2.45
C ALA A 10 27.94 -1.28 -3.12
N ARG A 11 28.16 0.01 -3.46
CA ARG A 11 27.16 0.85 -4.13
C ARG A 11 27.25 0.82 -5.65
N ILE A 12 28.22 0.12 -6.22
CA ILE A 12 28.32 -0.08 -7.65
C ILE A 12 27.10 -0.89 -8.12
N PRO A 13 26.33 -0.37 -9.11
CA PRO A 13 25.16 -1.08 -9.63
C PRO A 13 25.56 -2.40 -10.30
N ASP A 14 24.87 -3.47 -9.93
CA ASP A 14 25.03 -4.81 -10.53
C ASP A 14 23.73 -5.21 -11.23
N PRO A 15 23.71 -5.23 -12.57
CA PRO A 15 22.53 -5.62 -13.36
C PRO A 15 22.04 -7.05 -13.09
N ALA A 16 22.92 -7.98 -12.67
CA ALA A 16 22.52 -9.35 -12.33
C ALA A 16 21.50 -9.40 -11.18
N ARG A 17 21.50 -8.38 -10.31
CA ARG A 17 20.51 -8.25 -9.25
C ARG A 17 19.09 -8.02 -9.76
N MET A 18 18.92 -7.39 -10.91
CA MET A 18 17.61 -7.22 -11.57
C MET A 18 17.06 -8.57 -12.04
N ILE A 19 17.91 -9.43 -12.60
CA ILE A 19 17.54 -10.79 -13.00
C ILE A 19 17.13 -11.62 -11.77
N ALA A 20 17.92 -11.53 -10.69
CA ALA A 20 17.60 -12.21 -9.44
C ALA A 20 16.29 -11.70 -8.83
N ALA A 21 16.01 -10.39 -8.89
CA ALA A 21 14.75 -9.80 -8.44
C ALA A 21 13.56 -10.34 -9.23
N TYR A 22 13.68 -10.43 -10.57
CA TYR A 22 12.65 -11.01 -11.42
C TYR A 22 12.30 -12.45 -11.03
N HIS A 23 13.30 -13.32 -10.90
CA HIS A 23 13.08 -14.72 -10.54
C HIS A 23 12.46 -14.87 -9.15
N ARG A 24 12.93 -14.10 -8.17
CA ARG A 24 12.37 -14.13 -6.81
C ARG A 24 10.93 -13.61 -6.78
N SER A 25 10.65 -12.50 -7.45
CA SER A 25 9.31 -11.94 -7.55
C SER A 25 8.32 -12.93 -8.18
N SER A 26 8.71 -13.56 -9.29
CA SER A 26 7.88 -14.54 -9.98
C SER A 26 7.59 -15.77 -9.11
N ALA A 27 8.62 -16.33 -8.46
CA ALA A 27 8.47 -17.50 -7.58
C ALA A 27 7.59 -17.17 -6.35
N THR A 28 7.82 -16.02 -5.72
CA THR A 28 7.04 -15.57 -4.57
C THR A 28 5.57 -15.33 -4.94
N LEU A 29 5.31 -14.69 -6.07
CA LEU A 29 3.93 -14.44 -6.54
C LEU A 29 3.17 -15.74 -6.80
N ASN A 30 3.83 -16.73 -7.41
CA ASN A 30 3.22 -18.06 -7.63
C ASN A 30 2.91 -18.77 -6.31
N LEU A 31 3.81 -18.70 -5.33
CA LEU A 31 3.58 -19.25 -4.00
C LEU A 31 2.40 -18.58 -3.29
N LEU A 32 2.36 -17.24 -3.31
CA LEU A 32 1.26 -16.50 -2.70
C LEU A 32 -0.08 -16.80 -3.36
N ARG A 33 -0.12 -16.92 -4.68
CA ARG A 33 -1.34 -17.33 -5.40
C ARG A 33 -1.80 -18.73 -4.98
N ALA A 34 -0.88 -19.67 -4.84
CA ALA A 34 -1.23 -21.02 -4.37
C ALA A 34 -1.85 -20.98 -2.96
N PHE A 35 -1.33 -20.18 -2.05
CA PHE A 35 -1.89 -20.02 -0.71
C PHE A 35 -3.23 -19.29 -0.70
N THR A 36 -3.35 -18.19 -1.41
CA THR A 36 -4.58 -17.38 -1.40
C THR A 36 -5.76 -18.05 -2.12
N THR A 37 -5.50 -18.92 -3.11
CA THR A 37 -6.51 -19.73 -3.79
C THR A 37 -6.72 -21.10 -3.14
N GLY A 38 -5.72 -21.61 -2.41
CA GLY A 38 -5.75 -22.92 -1.72
C GLY A 38 -6.49 -22.92 -0.37
N GLY A 39 -7.17 -21.83 -0.01
CA GLY A 39 -7.95 -21.71 1.23
C GLY A 39 -7.12 -21.34 2.47
N PHE A 40 -5.85 -20.94 2.31
CA PHE A 40 -5.06 -20.40 3.43
C PHE A 40 -5.61 -19.05 3.92
N ALA A 41 -6.21 -18.27 3.01
CA ALA A 41 -6.88 -16.98 3.29
C ALA A 41 -8.38 -17.13 3.67
N ASP A 42 -8.82 -18.31 4.07
CA ASP A 42 -10.21 -18.58 4.43
C ASP A 42 -10.65 -17.76 5.66
N LEU A 43 -11.60 -16.86 5.48
CA LEU A 43 -12.10 -15.97 6.54
C LEU A 43 -12.71 -16.72 7.74
N ARG A 44 -13.10 -17.99 7.57
CA ARG A 44 -13.58 -18.83 8.68
C ARG A 44 -12.46 -19.18 9.69
N ARG A 45 -11.19 -18.99 9.29
CA ARG A 45 -10.02 -19.22 10.13
C ARG A 45 -9.48 -17.96 10.81
N VAL A 46 -10.17 -16.85 10.68
CA VAL A 46 -9.75 -15.53 11.24
C VAL A 46 -9.39 -15.64 12.73
N HIS A 47 -10.16 -16.40 13.51
CA HIS A 47 -9.85 -16.63 14.93
C HIS A 47 -8.51 -17.34 15.17
N GLU A 48 -8.10 -18.21 14.26
CA GLU A 48 -6.81 -18.92 14.37
C GLU A 48 -5.63 -17.97 14.12
N TRP A 49 -5.79 -17.03 13.18
CA TRP A 49 -4.73 -16.08 12.84
C TRP A 49 -4.46 -15.06 13.94
N ASN A 50 -5.43 -14.82 14.81
CA ASN A 50 -5.36 -13.80 15.84
C ASN A 50 -5.11 -14.34 17.25
N LYS A 51 -4.74 -15.62 17.39
CA LYS A 51 -4.43 -16.21 18.72
C LYS A 51 -3.30 -15.51 19.46
N GLY A 52 -2.36 -14.87 18.75
CA GLY A 52 -1.28 -14.07 19.33
C GLY A 52 -1.65 -12.65 19.70
N PHE A 53 -2.88 -12.21 19.38
CA PHE A 53 -3.35 -10.83 19.61
C PHE A 53 -4.13 -10.66 20.92
N THR A 54 -4.28 -11.73 21.72
CA THR A 54 -5.14 -11.75 22.92
C THR A 54 -4.76 -10.76 23.99
N ASP A 55 -3.48 -10.41 24.09
CA ASP A 55 -2.96 -9.48 25.09
C ASP A 55 -3.05 -7.99 24.66
N ASN A 56 -3.51 -7.73 23.44
CA ASN A 56 -3.67 -6.39 22.92
C ASN A 56 -4.98 -5.76 23.46
N PRO A 57 -4.97 -4.50 23.97
CA PRO A 57 -6.17 -3.82 24.42
C PRO A 57 -7.30 -3.71 23.36
N ALA A 58 -6.94 -3.72 22.08
CA ALA A 58 -7.91 -3.76 20.99
C ALA A 58 -8.58 -5.13 20.81
N TYR A 59 -8.09 -6.19 21.47
CA TYR A 59 -8.61 -7.57 21.31
C TYR A 59 -10.11 -7.67 21.63
N ALA A 60 -10.58 -7.03 22.68
CA ALA A 60 -12.01 -7.08 23.05
C ALA A 60 -12.92 -6.50 21.95
N ARG A 61 -12.45 -5.49 21.22
CA ARG A 61 -13.17 -4.93 20.05
C ARG A 61 -13.12 -5.90 18.87
N TYR A 62 -11.96 -6.49 18.66
CA TYR A 62 -11.75 -7.50 17.64
C TYR A 62 -12.60 -8.76 17.87
N GLU A 63 -12.61 -9.31 19.06
CA GLU A 63 -13.37 -10.52 19.42
C GLU A 63 -14.87 -10.34 19.13
N ARG A 64 -15.41 -9.16 19.40
CA ARG A 64 -16.79 -8.82 19.05
C ARG A 64 -17.02 -8.83 17.54
N LEU A 65 -16.15 -8.18 16.77
CA LEU A 65 -16.24 -8.12 15.31
C LEU A 65 -16.08 -9.52 14.69
N ALA A 66 -15.11 -10.29 15.15
CA ALA A 66 -14.90 -11.66 14.70
C ALA A 66 -16.11 -12.55 15.04
N GLY A 67 -16.71 -12.38 16.20
CA GLY A 67 -17.95 -13.08 16.59
C GLY A 67 -19.15 -12.70 15.70
N GLU A 68 -19.25 -11.45 15.25
CA GLU A 68 -20.28 -11.03 14.27
C GLU A 68 -20.06 -11.67 12.91
N ILE A 69 -18.83 -11.69 12.42
CA ILE A 69 -18.47 -12.34 11.15
C ILE A 69 -18.79 -13.84 11.20
N ASP A 70 -18.41 -14.49 12.28
CA ASP A 70 -18.63 -15.93 12.47
C ASP A 70 -20.11 -16.30 12.53
N ARG A 71 -20.94 -15.47 13.18
CA ARG A 71 -22.41 -15.63 13.16
C ARG A 71 -22.99 -15.46 11.75
N ALA A 72 -22.51 -14.45 11.01
CA ALA A 72 -22.94 -14.21 9.62
C ALA A 72 -22.57 -15.39 8.72
N ILE A 73 -21.34 -15.89 8.81
CA ILE A 73 -20.88 -17.05 8.03
C ILE A 73 -21.72 -18.31 8.33
N ARG A 74 -21.96 -18.59 9.63
CA ARG A 74 -22.81 -19.74 10.03
C ARG A 74 -24.25 -19.61 9.54
N PHE A 75 -24.84 -18.41 9.59
CA PHE A 75 -26.17 -18.16 9.07
C PHE A 75 -26.23 -18.43 7.56
N MET A 76 -25.27 -17.93 6.82
CA MET A 76 -25.20 -18.10 5.37
C MET A 76 -24.99 -19.57 4.99
N ALA A 77 -24.13 -20.30 5.69
CA ALA A 77 -23.93 -21.73 5.49
C ALA A 77 -25.22 -22.53 5.77
N ALA A 78 -25.95 -22.18 6.84
CA ALA A 78 -27.25 -22.80 7.15
C ALA A 78 -28.32 -22.52 6.08
N ALA A 79 -28.22 -21.40 5.39
CA ALA A 79 -29.09 -21.04 4.26
C ALA A 79 -28.70 -21.74 2.92
N GLY A 80 -27.68 -22.61 2.93
CA GLY A 80 -27.19 -23.32 1.75
C GLY A 80 -26.36 -22.48 0.80
N ALA A 81 -25.86 -21.32 1.25
CA ALA A 81 -24.95 -20.49 0.46
C ALA A 81 -23.53 -21.05 0.57
N ASP A 82 -22.95 -21.50 -0.54
CA ASP A 82 -21.55 -21.83 -0.64
C ASP A 82 -20.78 -20.60 -1.12
N PHE A 83 -19.82 -20.14 -0.30
CA PHE A 83 -19.05 -18.93 -0.57
C PHE A 83 -17.59 -19.28 -0.83
N ASP A 84 -17.27 -19.70 -2.02
CA ASP A 84 -15.88 -19.77 -2.47
C ASP A 84 -15.17 -18.42 -2.32
N ALA A 85 -15.91 -17.31 -2.45
CA ALA A 85 -15.41 -15.96 -2.24
C ALA A 85 -14.86 -15.69 -0.81
N LEU A 86 -15.29 -16.45 0.21
CA LEU A 86 -14.75 -16.36 1.58
C LEU A 86 -13.48 -17.18 1.78
N ARG A 87 -13.15 -18.04 0.84
CA ARG A 87 -11.98 -18.94 0.91
C ARG A 87 -10.77 -18.40 0.19
N THR A 88 -10.98 -17.45 -0.69
CA THR A 88 -9.95 -16.94 -1.60
C THR A 88 -9.81 -15.44 -1.46
N VAL A 89 -8.59 -14.95 -1.63
CA VAL A 89 -8.28 -13.52 -1.74
C VAL A 89 -7.60 -13.29 -3.08
N GLU A 90 -8.07 -12.30 -3.83
CA GLU A 90 -7.35 -11.85 -5.01
C GLU A 90 -6.06 -11.18 -4.60
N PHE A 91 -4.96 -11.57 -5.24
CA PHE A 91 -3.63 -11.08 -4.93
C PHE A 91 -2.92 -10.60 -6.20
N PHE A 92 -2.50 -9.34 -6.20
CA PHE A 92 -1.83 -8.69 -7.32
C PHE A 92 -0.46 -8.16 -6.89
N SER A 93 0.55 -8.32 -7.76
CA SER A 93 1.86 -7.72 -7.54
C SER A 93 1.88 -6.25 -7.92
N SER A 94 2.64 -5.46 -7.17
CA SER A 94 2.88 -4.04 -7.47
C SER A 94 4.27 -3.60 -7.01
N HIS A 95 4.84 -2.60 -7.68
CA HIS A 95 6.07 -1.94 -7.24
C HIS A 95 6.20 -0.54 -7.87
N GLU A 96 7.14 0.25 -7.33
CA GLU A 96 7.56 1.50 -7.96
C GLU A 96 8.34 1.20 -9.24
N ALA A 97 7.91 1.77 -10.37
CA ALA A 97 8.64 1.67 -11.65
C ALA A 97 9.87 2.58 -11.66
N LEU A 98 10.79 2.37 -10.70
CA LEU A 98 11.94 3.24 -10.50
C LEU A 98 13.04 3.03 -11.55
N LEU A 99 13.31 1.77 -11.92
CA LEU A 99 14.36 1.39 -12.85
C LEU A 99 13.77 1.14 -14.25
N LEU A 100 13.69 2.17 -15.07
CA LEU A 100 13.03 2.10 -16.37
C LEU A 100 13.66 1.09 -17.33
N ASP A 101 14.94 0.77 -17.22
CA ASP A 101 15.57 -0.30 -18.01
C ASP A 101 15.02 -1.69 -17.66
N TYR A 102 14.69 -1.91 -16.37
CA TYR A 102 14.01 -3.13 -15.92
C TYR A 102 12.59 -3.22 -16.47
N GLU A 103 11.82 -2.14 -16.31
CA GLU A 103 10.43 -2.08 -16.79
C GLU A 103 10.33 -2.23 -18.30
N ARG A 104 11.20 -1.53 -19.03
CA ARG A 104 11.27 -1.62 -20.50
C ARG A 104 11.60 -3.03 -20.97
N ALA A 105 12.55 -3.71 -20.32
CA ALA A 105 12.94 -5.07 -20.66
C ALA A 105 11.80 -6.08 -20.46
N LEU A 106 10.85 -5.79 -19.56
CA LEU A 106 9.67 -6.62 -19.27
C LEU A 106 8.40 -6.15 -19.97
N THR A 107 8.43 -5.03 -20.69
CA THR A 107 7.27 -4.56 -21.47
C THR A 107 7.04 -5.43 -22.70
N ARG A 108 5.79 -5.82 -22.94
CA ARG A 108 5.35 -6.68 -24.04
C ARG A 108 4.14 -6.08 -24.75
N ILE A 109 4.06 -6.35 -26.04
CA ILE A 109 2.87 -6.02 -26.83
C ILE A 109 1.89 -7.19 -26.76
N ASP A 110 0.68 -6.93 -26.31
CA ASP A 110 -0.41 -7.91 -26.39
C ASP A 110 -0.76 -8.15 -27.88
N SER A 111 -0.58 -9.36 -28.34
CA SER A 111 -0.79 -9.74 -29.75
C SER A 111 -2.26 -9.61 -30.19
N ARG A 112 -3.22 -9.57 -29.26
CA ARG A 112 -4.65 -9.44 -29.58
C ARG A 112 -5.10 -7.99 -29.75
N THR A 113 -4.48 -7.08 -28.99
CA THR A 113 -4.91 -5.67 -28.93
C THR A 113 -3.90 -4.71 -29.52
N GLY A 114 -2.65 -5.14 -29.71
CA GLY A 114 -1.54 -4.28 -30.15
C GLY A 114 -1.09 -3.28 -29.09
N THR A 115 -1.55 -3.41 -27.85
CA THR A 115 -1.21 -2.49 -26.75
C THR A 115 -0.04 -2.99 -25.92
N ALA A 116 0.76 -2.05 -25.40
CA ALA A 116 1.89 -2.36 -24.55
C ALA A 116 1.46 -2.59 -23.10
N TYR A 117 1.95 -3.66 -22.48
CA TYR A 117 1.84 -3.93 -21.05
C TYR A 117 3.21 -4.09 -20.43
N ASP A 118 3.45 -3.44 -19.32
CA ASP A 118 4.58 -3.74 -18.44
C ASP A 118 4.24 -5.02 -17.66
N THR A 119 4.96 -6.09 -17.95
CA THR A 119 4.71 -7.39 -17.31
C THR A 119 5.57 -7.63 -16.07
N SER A 120 6.23 -6.59 -15.56
CA SER A 120 6.99 -6.62 -14.30
C SER A 120 6.08 -6.80 -13.09
N ALA A 121 4.87 -6.22 -13.15
CA ALA A 121 3.82 -6.34 -12.15
C ALA A 121 2.43 -6.08 -12.75
N HIS A 122 1.36 -6.36 -11.96
CA HIS A 122 -0.01 -6.02 -12.36
C HIS A 122 -0.25 -4.52 -12.27
N PHE A 123 0.30 -3.88 -11.24
CA PHE A 123 0.18 -2.46 -10.95
C PHE A 123 1.57 -1.85 -10.72
N VAL A 124 1.88 -0.76 -11.36
CA VAL A 124 3.16 -0.04 -11.19
C VAL A 124 2.90 1.41 -10.85
N TRP A 125 3.75 2.02 -10.02
CA TRP A 125 3.56 3.43 -9.67
C TRP A 125 4.79 4.29 -9.89
N ILE A 126 4.55 5.58 -10.07
CA ILE A 126 5.55 6.64 -10.14
C ILE A 126 5.78 7.16 -8.73
N GLY A 127 7.03 7.24 -8.29
CA GLY A 127 7.41 7.84 -7.02
C GLY A 127 7.22 9.36 -7.01
N GLU A 128 7.11 9.94 -5.80
CA GLU A 128 6.97 11.40 -5.61
C GLU A 128 8.11 12.19 -6.29
N ARG A 129 9.32 11.65 -6.28
CA ARG A 129 10.51 12.30 -6.81
C ARG A 129 10.68 12.16 -8.33
N THR A 130 9.85 11.35 -8.98
CA THR A 130 9.96 11.02 -10.41
C THR A 130 8.69 11.32 -11.20
N ARG A 131 7.75 12.10 -10.62
CA ARG A 131 6.45 12.43 -11.20
C ARG A 131 6.41 13.72 -12.04
N GLN A 132 7.56 14.26 -12.46
CA GLN A 132 7.61 15.44 -13.33
C GLN A 132 6.88 15.13 -14.64
N LEU A 133 6.02 16.02 -15.10
CA LEU A 133 5.15 15.83 -16.26
C LEU A 133 5.93 15.55 -17.56
N ASP A 134 7.11 16.14 -17.70
CA ASP A 134 8.05 15.96 -18.80
C ASP A 134 9.11 14.88 -18.51
N GLY A 135 9.01 14.22 -17.35
CA GLY A 135 9.96 13.20 -16.89
C GLY A 135 9.76 11.84 -17.57
N ALA A 136 10.86 11.09 -17.65
CA ALA A 136 10.88 9.78 -18.31
C ALA A 136 9.91 8.76 -17.69
N HIS A 137 9.66 8.80 -16.37
CA HIS A 137 8.75 7.89 -15.70
C HIS A 137 7.29 8.15 -16.10
N VAL A 138 6.88 9.42 -16.16
CA VAL A 138 5.55 9.79 -16.62
C VAL A 138 5.37 9.44 -18.11
N ASP A 139 6.37 9.73 -18.96
CA ASP A 139 6.31 9.37 -20.36
C ASP A 139 6.21 7.84 -20.56
N PHE A 140 7.03 7.06 -19.88
CA PHE A 140 6.98 5.60 -19.96
C PHE A 140 5.61 5.04 -19.54
N LEU A 141 5.10 5.42 -18.34
CA LEU A 141 3.85 4.89 -17.83
C LEU A 141 2.61 5.40 -18.59
N SER A 142 2.72 6.51 -19.31
CA SER A 142 1.65 6.95 -20.23
C SER A 142 1.46 6.01 -21.43
N ARG A 143 2.46 5.21 -21.76
CA ARG A 143 2.49 4.34 -22.95
C ARG A 143 2.10 2.89 -22.67
N VAL A 144 2.09 2.46 -21.40
CA VAL A 144 1.66 1.11 -21.01
C VAL A 144 0.20 1.10 -20.60
N ARG A 145 -0.48 -0.05 -20.69
CA ARG A 145 -1.91 -0.20 -20.45
C ARG A 145 -2.25 -0.65 -19.02
N ASN A 146 -1.26 -0.99 -18.21
CA ASN A 146 -1.45 -1.39 -16.82
C ASN A 146 -2.28 -0.38 -16.03
N PRO A 147 -3.02 -0.78 -15.00
CA PRO A 147 -3.37 0.13 -13.92
C PRO A 147 -2.09 0.74 -13.33
N ILE A 148 -2.09 2.04 -13.10
CA ILE A 148 -0.91 2.77 -12.61
C ILE A 148 -1.23 3.65 -11.41
N GLY A 149 -0.22 3.88 -10.58
CA GLY A 149 -0.27 4.81 -9.46
C GLY A 149 0.70 5.99 -9.61
N VAL A 150 0.41 7.07 -8.90
CA VAL A 150 1.34 8.20 -8.73
C VAL A 150 1.35 8.60 -7.27
N LYS A 151 2.53 8.69 -6.65
CA LYS A 151 2.71 9.22 -5.30
C LYS A 151 2.56 10.74 -5.33
N LEU A 152 1.72 11.28 -4.43
CA LEU A 152 1.47 12.70 -4.28
C LEU A 152 1.81 13.15 -2.86
N GLY A 153 2.83 13.99 -2.73
CA GLY A 153 3.22 14.59 -1.46
C GLY A 153 2.54 15.93 -1.17
N PRO A 154 2.82 16.52 -0.01
CA PRO A 154 2.14 17.74 0.44
C PRO A 154 2.46 19.02 -0.36
N SER A 155 3.43 18.95 -1.28
CA SER A 155 3.73 20.04 -2.21
C SER A 155 3.00 19.93 -3.56
N THR A 156 2.25 18.85 -3.78
CA THR A 156 1.48 18.66 -5.01
C THR A 156 0.32 19.65 -5.06
N THR A 157 0.23 20.40 -6.13
CA THR A 157 -0.91 21.28 -6.39
C THR A 157 -2.07 20.52 -7.04
N ALA A 158 -3.27 21.07 -6.95
CA ALA A 158 -4.43 20.49 -7.62
C ALA A 158 -4.29 20.52 -9.15
N ASP A 159 -3.60 21.54 -9.70
CA ASP A 159 -3.32 21.63 -11.13
C ASP A 159 -2.30 20.58 -11.58
N ASP A 160 -1.29 20.27 -10.76
CA ASP A 160 -0.38 19.13 -11.03
C ASP A 160 -1.16 17.82 -11.12
N ALA A 161 -2.10 17.60 -10.21
CA ALA A 161 -2.93 16.39 -10.21
C ALA A 161 -3.74 16.26 -11.51
N LEU A 162 -4.40 17.35 -11.96
CA LEU A 162 -5.14 17.35 -13.22
C LEU A 162 -4.23 17.13 -14.44
N ALA A 163 -3.06 17.77 -14.47
CA ALA A 163 -2.09 17.60 -15.54
C ALA A 163 -1.55 16.16 -15.62
N LEU A 164 -1.35 15.50 -14.47
CA LEU A 164 -1.01 14.07 -14.41
C LEU A 164 -2.15 13.19 -14.94
N MET A 165 -3.42 13.53 -14.66
CA MET A 165 -4.57 12.83 -15.23
C MET A 165 -4.59 12.96 -16.76
N ASP A 166 -4.36 14.16 -17.29
CA ASP A 166 -4.30 14.41 -18.74
C ASP A 166 -3.23 13.57 -19.41
N ARG A 167 -2.09 13.43 -18.77
CA ARG A 167 -0.96 12.69 -19.33
C ARG A 167 -1.09 11.17 -19.21
N LEU A 168 -1.60 10.68 -18.06
CA LEU A 168 -1.59 9.26 -17.70
C LEU A 168 -2.90 8.53 -17.97
N ASN A 169 -4.02 9.27 -18.01
CA ASN A 169 -5.35 8.72 -18.29
C ASN A 169 -6.20 9.65 -19.17
N PRO A 170 -5.72 10.01 -20.38
CA PRO A 170 -6.44 10.95 -21.25
C PRO A 170 -7.80 10.45 -21.75
N ALA A 171 -8.04 9.14 -21.66
CA ALA A 171 -9.31 8.52 -22.06
C ALA A 171 -10.29 8.33 -20.90
N ASP A 172 -9.97 8.84 -19.71
CA ASP A 172 -10.78 8.76 -18.49
C ASP A 172 -11.28 7.34 -18.15
N LEU A 173 -10.39 6.36 -18.31
CA LEU A 173 -10.70 4.97 -18.05
C LEU A 173 -10.81 4.71 -16.55
N PRO A 174 -11.95 4.23 -16.05
CA PRO A 174 -12.08 3.86 -14.65
C PRO A 174 -11.06 2.76 -14.25
N GLY A 175 -10.47 2.90 -13.06
CA GLY A 175 -9.48 1.95 -12.54
C GLY A 175 -8.07 2.05 -13.15
N ARG A 176 -7.86 2.94 -14.14
CA ARG A 176 -6.56 3.13 -14.79
C ARG A 176 -5.57 3.89 -13.89
N LEU A 177 -6.00 4.97 -13.25
CA LEU A 177 -5.14 5.87 -12.48
C LEU A 177 -5.50 5.85 -11.00
N THR A 178 -4.48 5.71 -10.16
CA THR A 178 -4.57 5.81 -8.70
C THR A 178 -3.64 6.90 -8.19
N PHE A 179 -4.16 7.84 -7.42
CA PHE A 179 -3.34 8.76 -6.66
C PHE A 179 -3.06 8.17 -5.27
N ILE A 180 -1.77 8.04 -4.95
CA ILE A 180 -1.30 7.50 -3.68
C ILE A 180 -0.75 8.67 -2.86
N THR A 181 -1.57 9.20 -1.96
CA THR A 181 -1.24 10.38 -1.16
C THR A 181 -0.33 10.05 0.01
N ARG A 182 0.69 10.88 0.24
CA ARG A 182 1.65 10.76 1.34
C ARG A 182 1.92 12.13 1.97
N MET A 183 0.93 12.63 2.69
CA MET A 183 0.90 14.01 3.18
C MET A 183 1.64 14.22 4.50
N GLY A 184 1.71 13.19 5.34
CA GLY A 184 2.09 13.27 6.74
C GLY A 184 0.89 13.63 7.64
N ALA A 185 0.86 13.09 8.86
CA ALA A 185 -0.24 13.30 9.81
C ALA A 185 -0.54 14.77 10.06
N SER A 186 0.50 15.58 10.23
CA SER A 186 0.36 17.02 10.52
C SER A 186 -0.21 17.84 9.35
N ARG A 187 -0.19 17.32 8.12
CA ARG A 187 -0.54 18.08 6.92
C ARG A 187 -1.71 17.51 6.12
N VAL A 188 -2.11 16.28 6.35
CA VAL A 188 -3.13 15.60 5.54
C VAL A 188 -4.44 16.38 5.48
N ARG A 189 -4.88 16.94 6.60
CA ARG A 189 -6.14 17.72 6.71
C ARG A 189 -6.10 19.09 6.05
N GLU A 190 -4.90 19.61 5.79
CA GLU A 190 -4.69 20.88 5.10
C GLU A 190 -4.39 20.67 3.61
N ALA A 191 -3.48 19.76 3.29
CA ALA A 191 -2.94 19.61 1.94
C ALA A 191 -3.81 18.73 1.03
N LEU A 192 -4.55 17.77 1.57
CA LEU A 192 -5.33 16.82 0.77
C LEU A 192 -6.66 17.40 0.26
N PRO A 193 -7.45 18.19 1.01
CA PRO A 193 -8.76 18.65 0.57
C PRO A 193 -8.74 19.36 -0.79
N PRO A 194 -7.85 20.35 -1.06
CA PRO A 194 -7.84 21.06 -2.34
C PRO A 194 -7.62 20.14 -3.55
N LEU A 195 -6.82 19.07 -3.38
CA LEU A 195 -6.59 18.09 -4.43
C LEU A 195 -7.86 17.28 -4.72
N VAL A 196 -8.46 16.72 -3.66
CA VAL A 196 -9.65 15.87 -3.77
C VAL A 196 -10.84 16.68 -4.34
N GLU A 197 -11.07 17.88 -3.84
CA GLU A 197 -12.14 18.77 -4.31
C GLU A 197 -11.98 19.11 -5.80
N LYS A 198 -10.79 19.54 -6.23
CA LYS A 198 -10.52 19.91 -7.62
C LYS A 198 -10.67 18.74 -8.58
N VAL A 199 -10.11 17.57 -8.21
CA VAL A 199 -10.21 16.36 -9.00
C VAL A 199 -11.67 15.87 -9.05
N ASN A 200 -12.38 15.88 -7.93
CA ASN A 200 -13.82 15.52 -7.89
C ASN A 200 -14.65 16.45 -8.77
N ALA A 201 -14.41 17.77 -8.72
CA ALA A 201 -15.10 18.75 -9.55
C ALA A 201 -14.86 18.57 -11.06
N SER A 202 -13.76 17.91 -11.46
CA SER A 202 -13.49 17.59 -12.87
C SER A 202 -14.38 16.47 -13.41
N GLY A 203 -15.03 15.69 -12.55
CA GLY A 203 -15.85 14.53 -12.92
C GLY A 203 -15.08 13.35 -13.47
N ARG A 204 -13.75 13.39 -13.46
CA ARG A 204 -12.87 12.37 -14.03
C ARG A 204 -12.59 11.24 -13.04
N PRO A 205 -12.52 9.98 -13.49
CA PRO A 205 -12.32 8.85 -12.60
C PRO A 205 -10.86 8.74 -12.12
N VAL A 206 -10.69 8.67 -10.80
CA VAL A 206 -9.42 8.34 -10.15
C VAL A 206 -9.68 7.56 -8.87
N THR A 207 -8.78 6.63 -8.55
CA THR A 207 -8.78 5.93 -7.26
C THR A 207 -7.85 6.66 -6.29
N TRP A 208 -8.29 6.84 -5.04
CA TRP A 208 -7.49 7.46 -3.99
C TRP A 208 -7.00 6.41 -3.00
N VAL A 209 -5.72 6.42 -2.70
CA VAL A 209 -5.06 5.54 -1.72
C VAL A 209 -4.20 6.39 -0.80
N SER A 210 -4.22 6.13 0.51
CA SER A 210 -3.32 6.77 1.47
C SER A 210 -2.05 5.94 1.64
N ASP A 211 -0.89 6.58 1.58
CA ASP A 211 0.40 6.07 2.04
C ASP A 211 0.80 6.81 3.32
N PRO A 212 0.41 6.33 4.49
CA PRO A 212 0.69 6.99 5.74
C PRO A 212 2.11 6.71 6.25
N MET A 213 2.91 5.96 5.49
CA MET A 213 4.25 5.55 5.92
C MET A 213 5.30 6.60 5.56
N HIS A 214 5.37 6.99 4.28
CA HIS A 214 6.48 7.78 3.75
C HIS A 214 6.41 9.28 4.14
N GLY A 215 5.23 9.79 4.48
CA GLY A 215 5.05 11.15 5.01
C GLY A 215 5.41 11.31 6.48
N ASN A 216 5.51 10.22 7.24
CA ASN A 216 5.73 10.18 8.69
C ASN A 216 7.08 9.57 9.09
N THR A 217 8.02 9.48 8.15
CA THR A 217 9.36 8.96 8.44
C THR A 217 10.18 9.99 9.22
N ILE A 218 10.76 9.57 10.33
CA ILE A 218 11.65 10.35 11.20
C ILE A 218 12.96 9.61 11.47
N THR A 219 13.93 10.31 12.02
CA THR A 219 15.12 9.70 12.63
C THR A 219 14.94 9.79 14.15
N SER A 220 15.07 8.67 14.84
CA SER A 220 14.97 8.58 16.29
C SER A 220 16.19 9.20 16.98
N ALA A 221 16.12 9.40 18.30
CA ALA A 221 17.27 9.91 19.07
C ALA A 221 18.48 8.96 19.03
N SER A 222 18.24 7.66 18.94
CA SER A 222 19.27 6.62 18.78
C SER A 222 19.79 6.50 17.32
N GLY A 223 19.27 7.30 16.39
CA GLY A 223 19.73 7.36 14.99
C GLY A 223 19.04 6.37 14.04
N TYR A 224 18.09 5.59 14.49
CA TYR A 224 17.31 4.71 13.64
C TYR A 224 16.32 5.49 12.78
N LYS A 225 16.20 5.13 11.51
CA LYS A 225 15.07 5.55 10.66
C LYS A 225 13.82 4.85 11.16
N THR A 226 12.78 5.58 11.55
CA THR A 226 11.57 5.02 12.14
C THR A 226 10.34 5.86 11.80
N ARG A 227 9.20 5.47 12.37
CA ARG A 227 7.91 6.18 12.34
C ARG A 227 7.25 6.06 13.71
N ARG A 228 6.28 6.94 13.99
CA ARG A 228 5.39 6.75 15.13
C ARG A 228 4.10 6.12 14.62
N LEU A 229 3.67 5.00 15.19
CA LEU A 229 2.42 4.36 14.81
C LEU A 229 1.23 5.33 14.93
N GLU A 230 1.22 6.19 15.95
CA GLU A 230 0.18 7.18 16.15
C GLU A 230 0.06 8.15 14.95
N ASP A 231 1.19 8.65 14.43
CA ASP A 231 1.21 9.54 13.25
C ASP A 231 0.72 8.79 12.00
N VAL A 232 1.12 7.54 11.84
CA VAL A 232 0.66 6.69 10.73
C VAL A 232 -0.86 6.51 10.78
N LEU A 233 -1.41 6.18 11.94
CA LEU A 233 -2.85 6.01 12.15
C LEU A 233 -3.62 7.34 12.02
N ASP A 234 -3.02 8.45 12.43
CA ASP A 234 -3.65 9.77 12.31
C ASP A 234 -3.72 10.25 10.84
N GLU A 235 -2.70 9.97 10.03
CA GLU A 235 -2.78 10.26 8.58
C GLU A 235 -3.88 9.43 7.92
N VAL A 236 -4.05 8.15 8.29
CA VAL A 236 -5.15 7.33 7.79
C VAL A 236 -6.51 7.93 8.18
N ARG A 237 -6.67 8.32 9.46
CA ARG A 237 -7.91 8.98 9.91
C ARG A 237 -8.19 10.26 9.12
N GLY A 238 -7.19 11.13 8.97
CA GLY A 238 -7.30 12.36 8.21
C GLY A 238 -7.69 12.13 6.74
N PHE A 239 -7.13 11.10 6.11
CA PHE A 239 -7.50 10.70 4.76
C PHE A 239 -9.00 10.33 4.67
N PHE A 240 -9.50 9.49 5.57
CA PHE A 240 -10.93 9.13 5.61
C PHE A 240 -11.85 10.34 5.91
N GLU A 241 -11.45 11.22 6.83
CA GLU A 241 -12.18 12.44 7.17
C GLU A 241 -12.33 13.37 5.96
N VAL A 242 -11.25 13.60 5.20
CA VAL A 242 -11.27 14.43 3.99
C VAL A 242 -12.20 13.85 2.93
N HIS A 243 -12.08 12.55 2.64
CA HIS A 243 -12.94 11.91 1.64
C HIS A 243 -14.41 11.94 2.04
N ARG A 244 -14.71 11.77 3.32
CA ARG A 244 -16.09 11.90 3.84
C ARG A 244 -16.61 13.32 3.70
N ALA A 245 -15.80 14.33 4.02
CA ALA A 245 -16.19 15.73 3.92
C ALA A 245 -16.47 16.19 2.48
N VAL A 246 -15.68 15.71 1.52
CA VAL A 246 -15.85 16.01 0.09
C VAL A 246 -16.91 15.13 -0.59
N GLY A 247 -17.34 14.04 0.05
CA GLY A 247 -18.31 13.11 -0.52
C GLY A 247 -17.69 12.15 -1.55
N THR A 248 -16.38 11.88 -1.43
CA THR A 248 -15.65 10.92 -2.28
C THR A 248 -15.35 9.62 -1.51
N VAL A 249 -14.83 8.61 -2.19
CA VAL A 249 -14.60 7.29 -1.59
C VAL A 249 -13.09 7.08 -1.36
N PRO A 250 -12.65 6.82 -0.11
CA PRO A 250 -11.29 6.35 0.14
C PRO A 250 -11.14 4.93 -0.43
N GLY A 251 -10.21 4.75 -1.39
CA GLY A 251 -10.06 3.50 -2.15
C GLY A 251 -9.17 2.46 -1.47
N GLY A 252 -8.30 2.88 -0.55
CA GLY A 252 -7.40 1.96 0.13
C GLY A 252 -6.27 2.62 0.90
N ILE A 253 -5.41 1.78 1.47
CA ILE A 253 -4.17 2.19 2.12
C ILE A 253 -2.97 1.45 1.51
N HIS A 254 -1.80 2.09 1.51
CA HIS A 254 -0.53 1.57 1.03
C HIS A 254 0.45 1.59 2.21
N VAL A 255 0.82 0.42 2.71
CA VAL A 255 1.60 0.27 3.94
C VAL A 255 2.78 -0.67 3.78
N GLU A 256 3.80 -0.46 4.59
CA GLU A 256 4.96 -1.34 4.76
C GLU A 256 4.78 -2.13 6.05
N LEU A 257 4.57 -3.43 5.94
CA LEU A 257 4.32 -4.31 7.08
C LEU A 257 4.98 -5.68 6.92
N THR A 258 5.12 -6.38 8.04
CA THR A 258 5.60 -7.76 8.09
C THR A 258 4.79 -8.56 9.12
N GLY A 259 4.71 -9.87 8.96
CA GLY A 259 4.16 -10.78 9.97
C GLY A 259 5.11 -11.07 11.13
N ASP A 260 6.36 -10.59 11.06
CA ASP A 260 7.37 -10.79 12.11
C ASP A 260 7.23 -9.75 13.23
N ASP A 261 7.71 -10.09 14.42
CA ASP A 261 7.71 -9.22 15.60
C ASP A 261 8.94 -8.30 15.60
N VAL A 262 9.10 -7.52 14.53
CA VAL A 262 10.16 -6.53 14.42
C VAL A 262 9.85 -5.31 15.30
N THR A 263 10.90 -4.56 15.68
CA THR A 263 10.79 -3.34 16.48
C THR A 263 11.27 -2.12 15.68
N GLU A 264 10.66 -1.89 14.51
CA GLU A 264 11.11 -0.86 13.55
C GLU A 264 10.29 0.44 13.63
N VAL A 265 9.08 0.39 14.23
CA VAL A 265 8.14 1.51 14.36
C VAL A 265 7.81 1.73 15.83
N LEU A 266 7.89 2.99 16.27
CA LEU A 266 7.63 3.39 17.64
C LEU A 266 6.14 3.29 18.01
N GLY A 267 5.86 2.92 19.26
CA GLY A 267 4.51 2.86 19.81
C GLY A 267 3.81 1.53 19.57
N GLY A 268 2.47 1.57 19.51
CA GLY A 268 1.64 0.38 19.47
C GLY A 268 1.42 -0.23 20.86
N SER A 269 0.66 -1.31 20.92
CA SER A 269 0.32 -2.01 22.17
C SER A 269 1.54 -2.56 22.93
N GLU A 270 2.65 -2.80 22.22
CA GLU A 270 3.91 -3.25 22.81
C GLU A 270 4.75 -2.08 23.36
N HIS A 271 4.29 -0.84 23.22
CA HIS A 271 4.96 0.38 23.71
C HIS A 271 6.44 0.47 23.26
N ILE A 272 6.72 0.16 21.98
CA ILE A 272 8.09 0.24 21.46
C ILE A 272 8.57 1.69 21.57
N ASP A 273 9.58 1.90 22.39
CA ASP A 273 10.27 3.18 22.58
C ASP A 273 11.58 3.25 21.77
N ASP A 274 12.33 4.35 21.92
CA ASP A 274 13.58 4.56 21.19
C ASP A 274 14.66 3.50 21.50
N GLU A 275 14.76 3.05 22.75
CA GLU A 275 15.68 1.98 23.16
C GLU A 275 15.20 0.61 22.62
N GLY A 276 13.89 0.42 22.58
CA GLY A 276 13.24 -0.79 22.05
C GLY A 276 13.52 -1.03 20.58
N LEU A 277 13.78 0.01 19.78
CA LEU A 277 14.09 -0.15 18.35
C LEU A 277 15.26 -1.09 18.10
N ALA A 278 16.29 -1.06 18.93
CA ALA A 278 17.50 -1.85 18.76
C ALA A 278 17.27 -3.36 18.96
N ARG A 279 16.16 -3.79 19.58
CA ARG A 279 15.92 -5.19 19.93
C ARG A 279 15.78 -6.08 18.70
N ARG A 280 15.04 -5.61 17.69
CA ARG A 280 14.79 -6.38 16.46
C ARG A 280 14.54 -5.45 15.26
N TYR A 281 15.51 -4.59 14.98
CA TYR A 281 15.50 -3.72 13.81
C TYR A 281 16.14 -4.44 12.62
N GLU A 282 15.35 -5.01 11.73
CA GLU A 282 15.81 -5.94 10.68
C GLU A 282 15.72 -5.36 9.26
N THR A 283 15.00 -4.26 9.08
CA THR A 283 14.83 -3.68 7.74
C THR A 283 16.17 -3.20 7.15
N LEU A 284 16.34 -3.44 5.87
CA LEU A 284 17.48 -2.92 5.09
C LEU A 284 17.17 -1.61 4.38
N VAL A 285 15.91 -1.15 4.44
CA VAL A 285 15.42 0.03 3.72
C VAL A 285 14.49 0.87 4.60
N ASP A 286 13.20 0.65 4.56
CA ASP A 286 12.21 1.43 5.31
C ASP A 286 11.63 0.62 6.48
N PRO A 287 11.35 1.27 7.64
CA PRO A 287 10.79 0.60 8.81
C PRO A 287 9.38 0.12 8.54
N ARG A 288 9.09 -1.12 8.97
CA ARG A 288 7.82 -1.83 8.75
C ARG A 288 7.01 -1.92 10.04
N LEU A 289 5.70 -1.91 9.91
CA LEU A 289 4.81 -2.30 11.00
C LEU A 289 5.01 -3.80 11.28
N ASN A 290 5.09 -4.17 12.56
CA ASN A 290 5.09 -5.57 12.97
C ASN A 290 3.69 -6.17 12.93
N HIS A 291 3.55 -7.45 13.28
CA HIS A 291 2.27 -8.16 13.29
C HIS A 291 1.21 -7.44 14.13
N GLN A 292 1.52 -7.03 15.36
CA GLN A 292 0.59 -6.39 16.29
C GLN A 292 0.14 -5.01 15.77
N GLN A 293 1.07 -4.19 15.33
CA GLN A 293 0.80 -2.87 14.78
C GLN A 293 -0.01 -2.95 13.48
N SER A 294 0.24 -3.97 12.65
CA SER A 294 -0.50 -4.21 11.41
C SER A 294 -1.97 -4.56 11.68
N LEU A 295 -2.23 -5.39 12.68
CA LEU A 295 -3.59 -5.72 13.11
C LEU A 295 -4.31 -4.51 13.70
N GLU A 296 -3.64 -3.74 14.56
CA GLU A 296 -4.21 -2.51 15.12
C GLU A 296 -4.65 -1.54 14.03
N MET A 297 -3.82 -1.34 12.99
CA MET A 297 -4.19 -0.54 11.82
C MET A 297 -5.39 -1.14 11.09
N ALA A 298 -5.40 -2.43 10.82
CA ALA A 298 -6.49 -3.09 10.10
C ALA A 298 -7.83 -2.92 10.81
N PHE A 299 -7.86 -3.01 12.16
CA PHE A 299 -9.08 -2.78 12.93
C PHE A 299 -9.56 -1.34 12.88
N GLN A 300 -8.65 -0.36 12.98
CA GLN A 300 -9.02 1.04 12.86
C GLN A 300 -9.60 1.36 11.47
N VAL A 301 -9.01 0.81 10.41
CA VAL A 301 -9.54 0.95 9.05
C VAL A 301 -10.93 0.32 8.92
N ALA A 302 -11.12 -0.88 9.47
CA ALA A 302 -12.43 -1.54 9.46
C ALA A 302 -13.51 -0.72 10.20
N GLU A 303 -13.18 -0.11 11.33
CA GLU A 303 -14.09 0.79 12.05
C GLU A 303 -14.44 2.04 11.24
N MET A 304 -13.46 2.67 10.57
CA MET A 304 -13.70 3.83 9.70
C MET A 304 -14.59 3.49 8.50
N LEU A 305 -14.48 2.27 7.97
CA LEU A 305 -15.34 1.78 6.88
C LEU A 305 -16.78 1.50 7.34
N ARG A 306 -16.98 1.06 8.59
CA ARG A 306 -18.34 0.84 9.17
C ARG A 306 -19.10 2.14 9.45
N GLY A 307 -18.41 3.22 9.72
CA GLY A 307 -18.99 4.53 10.01
C GLY A 307 -19.47 5.32 8.78
N ARG A 308 -19.65 4.63 7.65
CA ARG A 308 -20.19 5.21 6.40
C ARG A 308 -21.69 5.25 6.37
#